data_6f3a5726378b8346c62a9ccae52ec265
#
_entry.id   6f3a5726378b8346c62a9ccae52ec265
#
_cell.length_a   1.000
_cell.length_b   1.000
_cell.length_c   1.000
_cell.angle_alpha   90.00
_cell.angle_beta   90.00
_cell.angle_gamma   90.00
#
_symmetry.space_group_name_H-M   'P 1'
#
loop_
_entity.id
_entity.type
_entity.pdbx_description
1 polymer ?
#
loop_
_entity_poly.entity_id
_entity_poly.type
_entity_poly.pdbx_seq_one_letter_code
_entity_poly.pdbx_strand_id
1 'polypeptide(L)'
;REDLMGLFLKLLDTLYGDTMAVLKSCEIDYDCPPEQAVAIVTAGDVPLGSEENILCITGGEGTGKSNYTAALVAGAIMEREEDADLLGVKVEPNRKGRAVLLYDTEQSEQQLYKNTGRLLRRAGREKMPPYLHVYCLTGMSRNERLTAIIQSMDKYHYLHGGIHLVVIDGVADLIRCANDEAESVALVDEIYRLAGIYRTCITAVVHFVPNGLKLRGHLGSELQRKSAAILSIE
;
A
#
# COMPACT_ATOMS: atom_id res chain seq x y z
N ARG A 1 27.97 -5.30 -47.38
CA ARG A 1 27.10 -6.47 -47.20
C ARG A 1 26.60 -6.40 -45.74
N GLU A 2 25.39 -5.94 -45.53
CA GLU A 2 24.76 -6.19 -44.25
C GLU A 2 24.65 -7.70 -44.07
N ASP A 3 25.13 -8.20 -42.94
CA ASP A 3 25.06 -9.60 -42.60
C ASP A 3 23.57 -9.99 -42.42
N LEU A 4 23.21 -11.16 -42.89
CA LEU A 4 21.83 -11.71 -42.74
C LEU A 4 21.35 -11.62 -41.32
N MET A 5 22.26 -11.80 -40.36
CA MET A 5 21.99 -11.65 -38.91
C MET A 5 21.63 -10.21 -38.54
N GLY A 6 22.32 -9.21 -39.13
CA GLY A 6 22.01 -7.79 -38.88
C GLY A 6 20.62 -7.38 -39.39
N LEU A 7 20.22 -7.91 -40.56
CA LEU A 7 18.88 -7.72 -41.13
C LEU A 7 17.80 -8.40 -40.25
N PHE A 8 18.09 -9.59 -39.76
CA PHE A 8 17.16 -10.33 -38.86
C PHE A 8 16.96 -9.61 -37.53
N LEU A 9 18.05 -9.08 -36.92
CA LEU A 9 17.97 -8.32 -35.67
C LEU A 9 17.17 -7.03 -35.85
N LYS A 10 17.37 -6.29 -36.94
CA LYS A 10 16.55 -5.11 -37.27
C LYS A 10 15.06 -5.44 -37.42
N LEU A 11 14.74 -6.59 -38.01
CA LEU A 11 13.35 -7.06 -38.13
C LEU A 11 12.74 -7.36 -36.76
N LEU A 12 13.50 -8.02 -35.90
CA LEU A 12 13.06 -8.30 -34.52
C LEU A 12 12.86 -7.01 -33.72
N ASP A 13 13.75 -6.02 -33.85
CA ASP A 13 13.60 -4.71 -33.21
C ASP A 13 12.32 -4.00 -33.69
N THR A 14 12.00 -4.13 -34.99
CA THR A 14 10.75 -3.55 -35.52
C THR A 14 9.50 -4.25 -35.00
N LEU A 15 9.56 -5.57 -34.82
CA LEU A 15 8.43 -6.38 -34.35
C LEU A 15 8.23 -6.33 -32.84
N TYR A 16 9.30 -6.24 -32.07
CA TYR A 16 9.29 -6.36 -30.61
C TYR A 16 9.91 -5.16 -29.87
N GLY A 17 10.25 -4.08 -30.57
CA GLY A 17 10.99 -2.95 -30.02
C GLY A 17 10.39 -2.36 -28.75
N ASP A 18 9.06 -2.19 -28.68
CA ASP A 18 8.36 -1.68 -27.51
C ASP A 18 8.49 -2.63 -26.32
N THR A 19 8.31 -3.93 -26.55
CA THR A 19 8.45 -4.95 -25.51
C THR A 19 9.89 -5.06 -25.02
N MET A 20 10.85 -5.02 -25.94
CA MET A 20 12.28 -5.07 -25.60
C MET A 20 12.75 -3.82 -24.86
N ALA A 21 12.20 -2.65 -25.17
CA ALA A 21 12.49 -1.41 -24.44
C ALA A 21 11.99 -1.49 -22.99
N VAL A 22 10.77 -2.01 -22.77
CA VAL A 22 10.24 -2.24 -21.43
C VAL A 22 11.08 -3.28 -20.68
N LEU A 23 11.41 -4.39 -21.34
CA LEU A 23 12.22 -5.45 -20.72
C LEU A 23 13.61 -4.94 -20.32
N LYS A 24 14.23 -4.10 -21.14
CA LYS A 24 15.52 -3.48 -20.83
C LYS A 24 15.45 -2.57 -19.60
N SER A 25 14.32 -1.90 -19.37
CA SER A 25 14.13 -1.10 -18.14
C SER A 25 13.98 -1.95 -16.87
N CYS A 26 13.70 -3.24 -17.04
CA CYS A 26 13.59 -4.23 -15.95
C CYS A 26 14.88 -5.06 -15.77
N GLU A 27 15.89 -4.87 -16.63
CA GLU A 27 17.14 -5.61 -16.57
C GLU A 27 17.94 -5.21 -15.32
N ILE A 28 18.41 -6.21 -14.58
CA ILE A 28 19.26 -5.97 -13.41
C ILE A 28 20.68 -5.66 -13.86
N ASP A 29 21.13 -4.46 -13.56
CA ASP A 29 22.52 -4.05 -13.69
C ASP A 29 23.25 -4.37 -12.38
N TYR A 30 24.05 -5.42 -12.38
CA TYR A 30 24.79 -5.85 -11.19
C TYR A 30 25.87 -4.85 -10.75
N ASP A 31 26.37 -4.04 -11.65
CA ASP A 31 27.37 -3.01 -11.37
C ASP A 31 26.74 -1.72 -10.81
N CYS A 32 25.40 -1.60 -10.94
CA CYS A 32 24.63 -0.48 -10.41
C CYS A 32 23.51 -1.01 -9.46
N PRO A 33 23.83 -1.35 -8.20
CA PRO A 33 22.86 -1.89 -7.27
C PRO A 33 21.72 -0.90 -7.01
N PRO A 34 20.47 -1.37 -6.98
CA PRO A 34 19.33 -0.52 -6.66
C PRO A 34 19.45 0.04 -5.24
N GLU A 35 18.86 1.22 -5.03
CA GLU A 35 18.75 1.78 -3.69
C GLU A 35 17.99 0.82 -2.78
N GLN A 36 18.52 0.59 -1.58
CA GLN A 36 17.94 -0.35 -0.63
C GLN A 36 16.55 0.14 -0.17
N ALA A 37 15.55 -0.75 -0.19
CA ALA A 37 14.21 -0.42 0.27
C ALA A 37 14.21 -0.15 1.79
N VAL A 38 13.57 0.95 2.18
CA VAL A 38 13.47 1.35 3.59
C VAL A 38 12.34 0.58 4.26
N ALA A 39 12.58 0.04 5.44
CA ALA A 39 11.55 -0.53 6.29
C ALA A 39 10.69 0.61 6.88
N ILE A 40 9.44 0.67 6.48
CA ILE A 40 8.49 1.71 6.93
C ILE A 40 7.83 1.32 8.26
N VAL A 41 7.50 0.05 8.43
CA VAL A 41 6.88 -0.49 9.66
C VAL A 41 7.72 -1.62 10.20
N THR A 42 8.11 -1.56 11.47
CA THR A 42 8.90 -2.60 12.14
C THR A 42 8.28 -2.99 13.49
N ALA A 43 8.50 -4.23 13.91
CA ALA A 43 8.24 -4.68 15.27
C ALA A 43 9.56 -5.18 15.87
N GLY A 44 10.07 -4.44 16.86
CA GLY A 44 11.46 -4.60 17.28
C GLY A 44 12.41 -4.38 16.09
N ASP A 45 13.24 -5.38 15.78
CA ASP A 45 14.18 -5.34 14.65
C ASP A 45 13.63 -6.02 13.39
N VAL A 46 12.37 -6.50 13.41
CA VAL A 46 11.76 -7.22 12.28
C VAL A 46 10.99 -6.25 11.40
N PRO A 47 11.35 -6.10 10.12
CA PRO A 47 10.56 -5.33 9.17
C PRO A 47 9.24 -6.05 8.86
N LEU A 48 8.12 -5.35 9.05
CA LEU A 48 6.77 -5.83 8.72
C LEU A 48 6.29 -5.28 7.37
N GLY A 49 6.62 -4.03 7.06
CA GLY A 49 6.30 -3.37 5.81
C GLY A 49 7.44 -2.49 5.35
N SER A 50 7.85 -2.64 4.11
CA SER A 50 8.93 -1.87 3.48
C SER A 50 8.42 -1.10 2.27
N GLU A 51 9.18 -0.12 1.80
CA GLU A 51 8.99 0.40 0.44
C GLU A 51 8.88 -0.76 -0.56
N GLU A 52 8.11 -0.56 -1.62
CA GLU A 52 7.90 -1.53 -2.71
C GLU A 52 7.16 -2.80 -2.28
N ASN A 53 6.47 -2.79 -1.12
CA ASN A 53 5.84 -4.00 -0.60
C ASN A 53 4.46 -3.76 0.03
N ILE A 54 3.76 -4.87 0.30
CA ILE A 54 2.46 -4.88 0.98
C ILE A 54 2.65 -5.37 2.42
N LEU A 55 2.06 -4.65 3.38
CA LEU A 55 1.78 -5.13 4.72
C LEU A 55 0.30 -5.51 4.81
N CYS A 56 -0.03 -6.74 5.16
CA CYS A 56 -1.39 -7.15 5.39
C CYS A 56 -1.76 -7.06 6.88
N ILE A 57 -2.86 -6.40 7.21
CA ILE A 57 -3.45 -6.40 8.55
C ILE A 57 -4.76 -7.16 8.51
N THR A 58 -4.94 -8.07 9.43
CA THR A 58 -6.14 -8.89 9.53
C THR A 58 -6.63 -9.04 10.96
N GLY A 59 -7.86 -9.51 11.12
CA GLY A 59 -8.49 -9.74 12.43
C GLY A 59 -10.00 -9.86 12.29
N GLY A 60 -10.65 -10.31 13.36
CA GLY A 60 -12.12 -10.37 13.45
C GLY A 60 -12.79 -9.00 13.40
N GLU A 61 -14.12 -8.98 13.33
CA GLU A 61 -14.88 -7.75 13.48
C GLU A 61 -14.69 -7.20 14.91
N GLY A 62 -14.50 -5.88 15.04
CA GLY A 62 -14.37 -5.23 16.35
C GLY A 62 -13.03 -5.44 17.07
N THR A 63 -12.06 -6.18 16.51
CA THR A 63 -10.76 -6.43 17.15
C THR A 63 -9.82 -5.23 17.21
N GLY A 64 -10.19 -4.11 16.59
CA GLY A 64 -9.39 -2.88 16.66
C GLY A 64 -8.45 -2.64 15.46
N LYS A 65 -8.65 -3.32 14.32
CA LYS A 65 -7.87 -3.11 13.09
C LYS A 65 -7.73 -1.63 12.73
N SER A 66 -8.86 -0.89 12.70
CA SER A 66 -8.84 0.55 12.38
C SER A 66 -8.11 1.40 13.43
N ASN A 67 -8.05 0.95 14.71
CA ASN A 67 -7.20 1.59 15.71
C ASN A 67 -5.72 1.33 15.44
N TYR A 68 -5.40 0.14 14.93
CA TYR A 68 -4.03 -0.23 14.58
C TYR A 68 -3.56 0.52 13.32
N THR A 69 -4.40 0.61 12.28
CA THR A 69 -4.10 1.43 11.08
C THR A 69 -3.92 2.91 11.44
N ALA A 70 -4.76 3.42 12.37
CA ALA A 70 -4.60 4.77 12.90
C ALA A 70 -3.27 4.96 13.64
N ALA A 71 -2.77 3.93 14.34
CA ALA A 71 -1.45 3.99 14.97
C ALA A 71 -0.32 4.05 13.94
N LEU A 72 -0.41 3.28 12.84
CA LEU A 72 0.57 3.36 11.75
C LEU A 72 0.60 4.75 11.10
N VAL A 73 -0.56 5.30 10.78
CA VAL A 73 -0.65 6.66 10.22
C VAL A 73 -0.17 7.71 11.21
N ALA A 74 -0.49 7.58 12.51
CA ALA A 74 0.00 8.48 13.54
C ALA A 74 1.54 8.46 13.62
N GLY A 75 2.15 7.27 13.57
CA GLY A 75 3.60 7.13 13.53
C GLY A 75 4.25 7.79 12.31
N ALA A 76 3.60 7.68 11.14
CA ALA A 76 4.09 8.32 9.92
C ALA A 76 4.02 9.85 9.94
N ILE A 77 3.15 10.45 10.78
CA ILE A 77 2.95 11.90 10.82
C ILE A 77 3.41 12.56 12.13
N MET A 78 3.82 11.80 13.15
CA MET A 78 4.28 12.36 14.41
C MET A 78 5.55 13.21 14.24
N GLU A 79 5.72 14.22 15.08
CA GLU A 79 6.88 15.08 15.06
C GLU A 79 8.00 14.55 15.95
N ARG A 80 7.65 13.82 17.01
CA ARG A 80 8.58 13.25 17.99
C ARG A 80 8.24 11.79 18.26
N GLU A 81 9.24 10.94 18.24
CA GLU A 81 9.05 9.49 18.47
C GLU A 81 8.51 9.15 19.87
N GLU A 82 8.70 10.04 20.83
CA GLU A 82 8.32 9.84 22.22
C GLU A 82 6.83 10.10 22.49
N ASP A 83 6.09 10.69 21.54
CA ASP A 83 4.76 11.24 21.77
C ASP A 83 3.61 10.26 21.44
N ALA A 84 3.88 9.11 20.82
CA ALA A 84 2.82 8.23 20.34
C ALA A 84 2.94 6.78 20.80
N ASP A 85 1.86 6.26 21.39
CA ASP A 85 1.67 4.81 21.55
C ASP A 85 1.28 4.19 20.21
N LEU A 86 2.24 3.50 19.58
CA LEU A 86 2.08 2.84 18.28
C LEU A 86 1.73 1.36 18.40
N LEU A 87 1.22 0.92 19.55
CA LEU A 87 0.73 -0.45 19.78
C LEU A 87 1.81 -1.53 19.51
N GLY A 88 3.05 -1.25 19.88
CA GLY A 88 4.17 -2.19 19.80
C GLY A 88 4.90 -2.22 18.45
N VAL A 89 4.55 -1.35 17.50
CA VAL A 89 5.32 -1.16 16.27
C VAL A 89 6.04 0.19 16.26
N LYS A 90 7.03 0.29 15.39
CA LYS A 90 7.66 1.55 15.01
C LYS A 90 7.33 1.86 13.55
N VAL A 91 7.19 3.13 13.25
CA VAL A 91 7.02 3.63 11.88
C VAL A 91 8.17 4.56 11.55
N GLU A 92 8.79 4.37 10.41
CA GLU A 92 9.88 5.24 9.93
C GLU A 92 9.38 6.69 9.84
N PRO A 93 10.09 7.66 10.44
CA PRO A 93 9.67 9.05 10.42
C PRO A 93 9.61 9.62 8.99
N ASN A 94 8.50 10.26 8.64
CA ASN A 94 8.33 10.92 7.36
C ASN A 94 9.03 12.28 7.31
N ARG A 95 10.35 12.28 7.33
CA ARG A 95 11.18 13.49 7.38
C ARG A 95 11.13 14.34 6.09
N LYS A 96 10.73 13.70 4.97
CA LYS A 96 10.68 14.36 3.66
C LYS A 96 9.30 14.98 3.35
N GLY A 97 8.31 14.83 4.23
CA GLY A 97 6.94 15.30 3.99
C GLY A 97 6.28 14.64 2.78
N ARG A 98 6.65 13.40 2.47
CA ARG A 98 6.01 12.59 1.42
C ARG A 98 4.56 12.30 1.78
N ALA A 99 3.72 12.03 0.80
CA ALA A 99 2.30 11.76 1.04
C ALA A 99 2.07 10.59 2.01
N VAL A 100 1.11 10.75 2.90
CA VAL A 100 0.54 9.68 3.72
C VAL A 100 -0.94 9.60 3.38
N LEU A 101 -1.38 8.45 2.86
CA LEU A 101 -2.71 8.28 2.28
C LEU A 101 -3.50 7.23 3.06
N LEU A 102 -4.68 7.59 3.55
CA LEU A 102 -5.61 6.69 4.21
C LEU A 102 -6.92 6.65 3.43
N TYR A 103 -7.26 5.48 2.93
CA TYR A 103 -8.51 5.20 2.24
C TYR A 103 -9.36 4.27 3.09
N ASP A 104 -10.56 4.70 3.43
CA ASP A 104 -11.50 3.92 4.22
C ASP A 104 -12.77 3.63 3.40
N THR A 105 -13.11 2.36 3.28
CA THR A 105 -14.26 1.89 2.52
C THR A 105 -15.43 1.43 3.38
N GLU A 106 -15.26 1.37 4.70
CA GLU A 106 -16.20 0.75 5.62
C GLU A 106 -16.88 1.75 6.56
N GLN A 107 -16.17 2.78 7.01
CA GLN A 107 -16.68 3.71 8.01
C GLN A 107 -17.50 4.84 7.38
N SER A 108 -18.53 5.29 8.11
CA SER A 108 -19.21 6.54 7.74
C SER A 108 -18.26 7.74 7.86
N GLU A 109 -18.54 8.80 7.10
CA GLU A 109 -17.78 10.05 7.14
C GLU A 109 -17.65 10.61 8.56
N GLN A 110 -18.73 10.58 9.34
CA GLN A 110 -18.73 11.05 10.74
C GLN A 110 -17.81 10.19 11.63
N GLN A 111 -17.80 8.87 11.42
CA GLN A 111 -16.95 7.97 12.21
C GLN A 111 -15.49 8.16 11.83
N LEU A 112 -15.19 8.24 10.54
CA LEU A 112 -13.83 8.49 10.04
C LEU A 112 -13.30 9.85 10.51
N TYR A 113 -14.13 10.91 10.51
CA TYR A 113 -13.78 12.21 11.08
C TYR A 113 -13.36 12.11 12.56
N LYS A 114 -14.16 11.41 13.39
CA LYS A 114 -13.83 11.20 14.81
C LYS A 114 -12.53 10.41 14.98
N ASN A 115 -12.33 9.38 14.16
CA ASN A 115 -11.12 8.55 14.19
C ASN A 115 -9.90 9.32 13.72
N THR A 116 -10.04 10.18 12.72
CA THR A 116 -8.96 11.10 12.29
C THR A 116 -8.56 12.05 13.42
N GLY A 117 -9.52 12.58 14.19
CA GLY A 117 -9.22 13.39 15.36
C GLY A 117 -8.47 12.62 16.46
N ARG A 118 -8.78 11.33 16.66
CA ARG A 118 -8.03 10.46 17.59
C ARG A 118 -6.61 10.17 17.07
N LEU A 119 -6.47 9.91 15.77
CA LEU A 119 -5.20 9.71 15.09
C LEU A 119 -4.29 10.93 15.26
N LEU A 120 -4.80 12.13 15.03
CA LEU A 120 -4.03 13.38 15.21
C LEU A 120 -3.57 13.55 16.65
N ARG A 121 -4.45 13.33 17.64
CA ARG A 121 -4.07 13.37 19.05
C ARG A 121 -2.99 12.36 19.40
N ARG A 122 -3.07 11.11 18.86
CA ARG A 122 -2.03 10.09 19.04
C ARG A 122 -0.69 10.53 18.47
N ALA A 123 -0.70 11.27 17.37
CA ALA A 123 0.50 11.82 16.73
C ALA A 123 1.03 13.11 17.39
N GLY A 124 0.40 13.58 18.49
CA GLY A 124 0.76 14.84 19.11
C GLY A 124 0.42 16.08 18.27
N ARG A 125 -0.53 15.97 17.31
CA ARG A 125 -0.88 17.05 16.38
C ARG A 125 -2.27 17.62 16.65
N GLU A 126 -2.37 18.95 16.54
CA GLU A 126 -3.65 19.66 16.57
C GLU A 126 -4.31 19.76 15.18
N LYS A 127 -3.53 19.72 14.12
CA LYS A 127 -3.97 19.91 12.74
C LYS A 127 -3.40 18.82 11.82
N MET A 128 -4.13 18.52 10.76
CA MET A 128 -3.64 17.65 9.70
C MET A 128 -2.43 18.31 9.01
N PRO A 129 -1.30 17.61 8.89
CA PRO A 129 -0.20 18.09 8.05
C PRO A 129 -0.62 18.08 6.57
N PRO A 130 -0.05 18.96 5.74
CA PRO A 130 -0.49 19.12 4.34
C PRO A 130 -0.28 17.89 3.46
N TYR A 131 0.56 16.95 3.90
CA TYR A 131 0.85 15.71 3.20
C TYR A 131 0.00 14.52 3.68
N LEU A 132 -0.84 14.69 4.71
CA LEU A 132 -1.80 13.66 5.14
C LEU A 132 -3.12 13.84 4.41
N HIS A 133 -3.59 12.79 3.72
CA HIS A 133 -4.87 12.76 3.03
C HIS A 133 -5.68 11.56 3.51
N VAL A 134 -6.89 11.82 4.00
CA VAL A 134 -7.82 10.82 4.53
C VAL A 134 -9.12 10.85 3.73
N TYR A 135 -9.53 9.72 3.20
CA TYR A 135 -10.67 9.60 2.31
C TYR A 135 -11.71 8.60 2.80
N CYS A 136 -12.96 9.04 2.88
CA CYS A 136 -14.13 8.18 3.06
C CYS A 136 -14.66 7.79 1.68
N LEU A 137 -14.51 6.53 1.30
CA LEU A 137 -14.87 6.03 -0.02
C LEU A 137 -16.23 5.32 -0.04
N THR A 138 -16.99 5.33 1.04
CA THR A 138 -18.26 4.60 1.18
C THR A 138 -19.32 5.03 0.18
N GLY A 139 -19.29 6.30 -0.27
CA GLY A 139 -20.22 6.83 -1.28
C GLY A 139 -19.86 6.49 -2.74
N MET A 140 -18.72 5.84 -2.98
CA MET A 140 -18.25 5.48 -4.32
C MET A 140 -18.59 4.03 -4.66
N SER A 141 -18.83 3.74 -5.94
CA SER A 141 -18.85 2.38 -6.46
C SER A 141 -17.45 1.74 -6.40
N ARG A 142 -17.36 0.41 -6.48
CA ARG A 142 -16.07 -0.32 -6.43
C ARG A 142 -15.06 0.15 -7.47
N ASN A 143 -15.51 0.32 -8.71
CA ASN A 143 -14.64 0.77 -9.79
C ASN A 143 -14.17 2.20 -9.58
N GLU A 144 -15.04 3.08 -9.08
CA GLU A 144 -14.66 4.45 -8.72
C GLU A 144 -13.65 4.48 -7.58
N ARG A 145 -13.80 3.62 -6.56
CA ARG A 145 -12.84 3.52 -5.44
C ARG A 145 -11.44 3.18 -5.92
N LEU A 146 -11.30 2.10 -6.70
CA LEU A 146 -9.99 1.67 -7.22
C LEU A 146 -9.37 2.74 -8.12
N THR A 147 -10.17 3.33 -9.02
CA THR A 147 -9.73 4.42 -9.90
C THR A 147 -9.28 5.64 -9.08
N ALA A 148 -10.03 6.02 -8.05
CA ALA A 148 -9.69 7.15 -7.18
C ALA A 148 -8.38 6.90 -6.41
N ILE A 149 -8.17 5.68 -5.91
CA ILE A 149 -6.92 5.30 -5.24
C ILE A 149 -5.75 5.46 -6.22
N ILE A 150 -5.82 4.85 -7.40
CA ILE A 150 -4.74 4.91 -8.40
C ILE A 150 -4.42 6.35 -8.79
N GLN A 151 -5.43 7.13 -9.16
CA GLN A 151 -5.26 8.51 -9.61
C GLN A 151 -4.77 9.44 -8.50
N SER A 152 -5.23 9.25 -7.27
CA SER A 152 -4.77 10.05 -6.14
C SER A 152 -3.35 9.70 -5.72
N MET A 153 -2.95 8.43 -5.79
CA MET A 153 -1.55 8.04 -5.57
C MET A 153 -0.64 8.71 -6.58
N ASP A 154 -0.99 8.68 -7.86
CA ASP A 154 -0.22 9.36 -8.91
C ASP A 154 -0.10 10.87 -8.63
N LYS A 155 -1.22 11.54 -8.38
CA LYS A 155 -1.26 12.97 -8.06
C LYS A 155 -0.36 13.33 -6.86
N TYR A 156 -0.50 12.59 -5.76
CA TYR A 156 0.20 12.94 -4.53
C TYR A 156 1.67 12.52 -4.52
N HIS A 157 2.02 11.51 -5.31
CA HIS A 157 3.42 11.20 -5.56
C HIS A 157 4.18 12.42 -6.13
N TYR A 158 3.62 13.06 -7.16
CA TYR A 158 4.24 14.25 -7.75
C TYR A 158 4.11 15.48 -6.84
N LEU A 159 2.98 15.67 -6.20
CA LEU A 159 2.74 16.85 -5.36
C LEU A 159 3.65 16.91 -4.13
N HIS A 160 3.94 15.77 -3.50
CA HIS A 160 4.72 15.66 -2.27
C HIS A 160 6.11 15.04 -2.47
N GLY A 161 6.54 14.83 -3.71
CA GLY A 161 7.86 14.23 -4.02
C GLY A 161 7.98 12.78 -3.56
N GLY A 162 6.89 12.04 -3.55
CA GLY A 162 6.81 10.63 -3.18
C GLY A 162 5.67 10.32 -2.21
N ILE A 163 5.48 9.03 -1.94
CA ILE A 163 4.50 8.51 -1.00
C ILE A 163 5.24 7.75 0.10
N HIS A 164 4.99 8.09 1.36
CA HIS A 164 5.62 7.44 2.51
C HIS A 164 4.88 6.18 2.96
N LEU A 165 3.56 6.28 3.08
CA LEU A 165 2.71 5.19 3.54
C LEU A 165 1.33 5.30 2.91
N VAL A 166 0.77 4.16 2.49
CA VAL A 166 -0.63 4.04 2.05
C VAL A 166 -1.33 3.04 2.95
N VAL A 167 -2.53 3.38 3.39
CA VAL A 167 -3.43 2.46 4.12
C VAL A 167 -4.74 2.35 3.36
N ILE A 168 -5.16 1.11 3.06
CA ILE A 168 -6.46 0.77 2.47
C ILE A 168 -7.22 -0.05 3.51
N ASP A 169 -8.11 0.61 4.25
CA ASP A 169 -8.96 -0.03 5.25
C ASP A 169 -10.23 -0.54 4.57
N GLY A 170 -10.35 -1.88 4.45
CA GLY A 170 -11.41 -2.56 3.72
C GLY A 170 -11.06 -2.90 2.27
N VAL A 171 -9.86 -3.44 2.02
CA VAL A 171 -9.41 -3.79 0.65
C VAL A 171 -10.36 -4.74 -0.11
N ALA A 172 -11.14 -5.57 0.61
CA ALA A 172 -12.13 -6.48 0.02
C ALA A 172 -13.27 -5.74 -0.70
N ASP A 173 -13.53 -4.50 -0.34
CA ASP A 173 -14.58 -3.68 -0.95
C ASP A 173 -14.19 -3.08 -2.32
N LEU A 174 -12.96 -3.33 -2.77
CA LEU A 174 -12.49 -2.93 -4.09
C LEU A 174 -12.85 -3.94 -5.18
N ILE A 175 -13.29 -5.16 -4.81
CA ILE A 175 -13.72 -6.23 -5.73
C ILE A 175 -15.16 -6.68 -5.41
N ARG A 176 -15.81 -7.37 -6.37
CA ARG A 176 -17.18 -7.84 -6.18
C ARG A 176 -17.28 -8.95 -5.15
N CYS A 177 -16.32 -9.86 -5.18
CA CYS A 177 -16.32 -11.01 -4.30
C CYS A 177 -14.90 -11.44 -3.94
N ALA A 178 -14.60 -11.51 -2.65
CA ALA A 178 -13.31 -12.01 -2.17
C ALA A 178 -13.03 -13.48 -2.52
N ASN A 179 -14.04 -14.22 -2.96
CA ASN A 179 -13.92 -15.59 -3.45
C ASN A 179 -13.76 -15.70 -4.99
N ASP A 180 -13.81 -14.57 -5.71
CA ASP A 180 -13.48 -14.54 -7.13
C ASP A 180 -11.95 -14.52 -7.28
N GLU A 181 -11.41 -15.59 -7.83
CA GLU A 181 -9.96 -15.78 -7.98
C GLU A 181 -9.36 -14.73 -8.93
N ALA A 182 -9.99 -14.53 -10.09
CA ALA A 182 -9.46 -13.63 -11.10
C ALA A 182 -9.45 -12.18 -10.63
N GLU A 183 -10.53 -11.69 -9.99
CA GLU A 183 -10.58 -10.35 -9.43
C GLU A 183 -9.60 -10.19 -8.26
N SER A 184 -9.44 -11.23 -7.43
CA SER A 184 -8.51 -11.20 -6.29
C SER A 184 -7.06 -11.12 -6.74
N VAL A 185 -6.66 -11.92 -7.72
CA VAL A 185 -5.31 -11.88 -8.31
C VAL A 185 -5.07 -10.51 -8.94
N ALA A 186 -5.99 -10.03 -9.78
CA ALA A 186 -5.84 -8.74 -10.44
C ALA A 186 -5.70 -7.56 -9.46
N LEU A 187 -6.49 -7.55 -8.38
CA LEU A 187 -6.41 -6.50 -7.36
C LEU A 187 -5.07 -6.54 -6.62
N VAL A 188 -4.65 -7.72 -6.16
CA VAL A 188 -3.41 -7.83 -5.38
C VAL A 188 -2.19 -7.54 -6.25
N ASP A 189 -2.18 -7.98 -7.51
CA ASP A 189 -1.12 -7.64 -8.45
C ASP A 189 -1.07 -6.12 -8.73
N GLU A 190 -2.23 -5.46 -8.83
CA GLU A 190 -2.27 -4.00 -9.01
C GLU A 190 -1.75 -3.27 -7.76
N ILE A 191 -2.16 -3.66 -6.55
CA ILE A 191 -1.67 -3.07 -5.30
C ILE A 191 -0.15 -3.26 -5.19
N TYR A 192 0.35 -4.46 -5.52
CA TYR A 192 1.79 -4.75 -5.49
C TYR A 192 2.55 -3.90 -6.52
N ARG A 193 2.00 -3.77 -7.73
CA ARG A 193 2.55 -2.90 -8.78
C ARG A 193 2.62 -1.44 -8.34
N LEU A 194 1.57 -0.91 -7.71
CA LEU A 194 1.54 0.45 -7.18
C LEU A 194 2.58 0.66 -6.07
N ALA A 195 2.74 -0.32 -5.18
CA ALA A 195 3.78 -0.26 -4.15
C ALA A 195 5.18 -0.13 -4.76
N GLY A 196 5.46 -0.89 -5.83
CA GLY A 196 6.73 -0.83 -6.57
C GLY A 196 6.93 0.49 -7.31
N ILE A 197 5.96 0.91 -8.12
CA ILE A 197 6.06 2.14 -8.93
C ILE A 197 6.31 3.38 -8.07
N TYR A 198 5.56 3.51 -6.96
CA TYR A 198 5.66 4.67 -6.08
C TYR A 198 6.66 4.49 -4.93
N ARG A 199 7.37 3.35 -4.88
CA ARG A 199 8.34 3.01 -3.83
C ARG A 199 7.78 3.30 -2.44
N THR A 200 6.62 2.72 -2.15
CA THR A 200 5.89 2.94 -0.90
C THR A 200 5.48 1.63 -0.24
N CYS A 201 5.20 1.66 1.06
CA CYS A 201 4.53 0.58 1.76
C CYS A 201 3.01 0.76 1.62
N ILE A 202 2.32 -0.27 1.10
CA ILE A 202 0.85 -0.30 1.09
C ILE A 202 0.36 -1.25 2.17
N THR A 203 -0.33 -0.72 3.17
CA THR A 203 -1.00 -1.51 4.20
C THR A 203 -2.41 -1.84 3.74
N ALA A 204 -2.68 -3.13 3.50
CA ALA A 204 -3.98 -3.66 3.11
C ALA A 204 -4.68 -4.31 4.30
N VAL A 205 -5.88 -3.84 4.64
CA VAL A 205 -6.69 -4.40 5.74
C VAL A 205 -7.76 -5.32 5.20
N VAL A 206 -7.83 -6.54 5.76
CA VAL A 206 -8.81 -7.56 5.37
C VAL A 206 -9.34 -8.30 6.60
N HIS A 207 -10.60 -8.72 6.57
CA HIS A 207 -11.18 -9.52 7.64
C HIS A 207 -10.81 -11.00 7.53
N PHE A 208 -10.80 -11.70 8.67
CA PHE A 208 -10.82 -13.17 8.67
C PHE A 208 -12.13 -13.74 8.14
N VAL A 209 -12.09 -15.02 7.74
CA VAL A 209 -13.32 -15.81 7.54
C VAL A 209 -14.01 -15.97 8.91
N PRO A 210 -15.33 -15.85 8.99
CA PRO A 210 -16.06 -16.22 10.20
C PRO A 210 -15.64 -17.64 10.66
N ASN A 211 -15.25 -17.77 11.94
CA ASN A 211 -14.82 -19.03 12.58
C ASN A 211 -13.46 -19.62 12.12
N GLY A 212 -12.51 -18.81 11.61
CA GLY A 212 -11.18 -19.32 11.26
C GLY A 212 -10.08 -18.26 11.28
N LEU A 213 -8.83 -18.73 11.44
CA LEU A 213 -7.62 -17.91 11.30
C LEU A 213 -7.19 -17.74 9.82
N LYS A 214 -8.01 -18.21 8.87
CA LYS A 214 -7.73 -18.02 7.44
C LYS A 214 -8.22 -16.66 6.98
N LEU A 215 -7.43 -16.01 6.17
CA LEU A 215 -7.83 -14.81 5.46
C LEU A 215 -9.02 -15.11 4.53
N ARG A 216 -9.89 -14.12 4.32
CA ARG A 216 -11.14 -14.30 3.60
C ARG A 216 -10.93 -14.57 2.11
N GLY A 217 -11.29 -15.78 1.68
CA GLY A 217 -11.39 -16.16 0.27
C GLY A 217 -10.06 -16.17 -0.51
N HIS A 218 -10.16 -16.13 -1.83
CA HIS A 218 -9.00 -16.02 -2.72
C HIS A 218 -8.20 -14.74 -2.49
N LEU A 219 -8.87 -13.63 -2.21
CA LEU A 219 -8.21 -12.37 -1.88
C LEU A 219 -7.25 -12.51 -0.70
N GLY A 220 -7.69 -13.18 0.37
CA GLY A 220 -6.83 -13.44 1.51
C GLY A 220 -5.63 -14.31 1.17
N SER A 221 -5.82 -15.35 0.35
CA SER A 221 -4.73 -16.22 -0.10
C SER A 221 -3.70 -15.47 -0.95
N GLU A 222 -4.15 -14.58 -1.84
CA GLU A 222 -3.27 -13.76 -2.67
C GLU A 222 -2.51 -12.71 -1.85
N LEU A 223 -3.17 -12.04 -0.90
CA LEU A 223 -2.51 -11.14 0.03
C LEU A 223 -1.45 -11.90 0.86
N GLN A 224 -1.76 -13.12 1.31
CA GLN A 224 -0.81 -13.95 2.05
C GLN A 224 0.43 -14.30 1.20
N ARG A 225 0.24 -14.55 -0.08
CA ARG A 225 1.32 -14.88 -1.02
C ARG A 225 2.23 -13.69 -1.35
N LYS A 226 1.65 -12.48 -1.45
CA LYS A 226 2.35 -11.27 -1.94
C LYS A 226 2.82 -10.32 -0.84
N SER A 227 2.24 -10.38 0.36
CA SER A 227 2.63 -9.47 1.45
C SER A 227 3.97 -9.85 2.07
N ALA A 228 4.75 -8.85 2.46
CA ALA A 228 5.99 -9.05 3.21
C ALA A 228 5.72 -9.64 4.60
N ALA A 229 4.64 -9.19 5.23
CA ALA A 229 4.18 -9.73 6.51
C ALA A 229 2.65 -9.65 6.61
N ILE A 230 2.10 -10.48 7.49
CA ILE A 230 0.70 -10.46 7.89
C ILE A 230 0.64 -10.25 9.39
N LEU A 231 -0.04 -9.19 9.79
CA LEU A 231 -0.25 -8.84 11.19
C LEU A 231 -1.69 -9.19 11.58
N SER A 232 -1.85 -10.12 12.51
CA SER A 232 -3.15 -10.50 13.07
C SER A 232 -3.45 -9.71 14.32
N ILE A 233 -4.62 -9.09 14.37
CA ILE A 233 -5.15 -8.39 15.54
C ILE A 233 -6.25 -9.24 16.17
N GLU A 234 -6.04 -9.64 17.41
CA GLU A 234 -6.93 -10.50 18.20
C GLU A 234 -7.54 -9.76 19.39
#